data_c751b808cacd9edcc3e1e68d2d07380c
#
_entry.id   c751b808cacd9edcc3e1e68d2d07380c
#
_cell.length_a   1.000
_cell.length_b   1.000
_cell.length_c   1.000
_cell.angle_alpha   90.00
_cell.angle_beta   90.00
_cell.angle_gamma   90.00
#
_symmetry.space_group_name_H-M   'P 1'
#
loop_
_entity.id
_entity.type
_entity.pdbx_description
1 polymer ?
#
loop_
_entity_poly.entity_id
_entity_poly.type
_entity_poly.pdbx_seq_one_letter_code
_entity_poly.pdbx_strand_id
1 'polypeptide(L)'
;TQNCPEQLIAYLLQQFGLHRNQLYQVNGPVNLARLLSNFNRPKLRYKPLIPAFPNTLKKDESIINSIKRQDVLLHHPFESFAPVISLLREAAHDPQVLANKQTLYRSGPDSEIVQVLAEAARNGKEVTAVIELRARFDEE
;
A
#
# COMPACT_ATOMS: atom_id res chain seq x y z
N THR A 1 12.72 -9.01 27.03
CA THR A 1 11.99 -8.48 28.21
C THR A 1 12.94 -8.39 29.40
N GLN A 2 12.72 -7.48 30.33
CA GLN A 2 13.56 -7.24 31.50
C GLN A 2 13.69 -8.48 32.40
N ASN A 3 12.66 -9.30 32.49
CA ASN A 3 12.57 -10.43 33.43
C ASN A 3 12.61 -11.78 32.70
N CYS A 4 13.39 -11.90 31.64
CA CYS A 4 13.58 -13.20 31.00
C CYS A 4 14.53 -14.05 31.84
N PRO A 5 14.12 -15.27 32.29
CA PRO A 5 14.97 -16.15 33.05
C PRO A 5 16.25 -16.52 32.28
N GLU A 6 17.38 -16.56 32.96
CA GLU A 6 18.68 -16.85 32.34
C GLU A 6 18.70 -18.21 31.64
N GLN A 7 18.01 -19.19 32.17
CA GLN A 7 17.87 -20.53 31.55
C GLN A 7 17.16 -20.45 30.20
N LEU A 8 16.12 -19.61 30.06
CA LEU A 8 15.43 -19.40 28.81
C LEU A 8 16.28 -18.64 27.80
N ILE A 9 17.07 -17.67 28.25
CA ILE A 9 18.03 -16.94 27.43
C ILE A 9 19.07 -17.91 26.86
N ALA A 10 19.68 -18.72 27.69
CA ALA A 10 20.68 -19.72 27.26
C ALA A 10 20.10 -20.70 26.25
N TYR A 11 18.90 -21.19 26.51
CA TYR A 11 18.17 -22.09 25.59
C TYR A 11 17.93 -21.44 24.22
N LEU A 12 17.43 -20.19 24.19
CA LEU A 12 17.15 -19.47 22.95
C LEU A 12 18.44 -19.18 22.16
N LEU A 13 19.50 -18.73 22.82
CA LEU A 13 20.78 -18.49 22.17
C LEU A 13 21.31 -19.77 21.52
N GLN A 14 21.23 -20.90 22.23
CA GLN A 14 21.62 -22.20 21.70
C GLN A 14 20.77 -22.61 20.48
N GLN A 15 19.45 -22.50 20.59
CA GLN A 15 18.51 -22.90 19.51
C GLN A 15 18.71 -22.08 18.23
N PHE A 16 19.01 -20.80 18.35
CA PHE A 16 19.23 -19.91 17.22
C PHE A 16 20.70 -19.78 16.80
N GLY A 17 21.64 -20.48 17.45
CA GLY A 17 23.05 -20.40 17.15
C GLY A 17 23.65 -19.02 17.37
N LEU A 18 23.16 -18.26 18.36
CA LEU A 18 23.55 -16.90 18.63
C LEU A 18 24.53 -16.79 19.81
N HIS A 19 25.44 -15.83 19.73
CA HIS A 19 26.33 -15.47 20.82
C HIS A 19 25.71 -14.45 21.80
N ARG A 20 26.22 -14.41 23.02
CA ARG A 20 25.72 -13.51 24.06
C ARG A 20 25.77 -12.03 23.69
N ASN A 21 26.73 -11.62 22.88
CA ASN A 21 26.84 -10.24 22.38
C ASN A 21 25.77 -9.85 21.35
N GLN A 22 25.00 -10.82 20.87
CA GLN A 22 23.86 -10.61 19.98
C GLN A 22 22.54 -10.52 20.74
N LEU A 23 22.58 -10.68 22.07
CA LEU A 23 21.43 -10.55 22.94
C LEU A 23 21.23 -9.11 23.39
N TYR A 24 20.06 -8.56 23.09
CA TYR A 24 19.65 -7.25 23.55
C TYR A 24 18.53 -7.38 24.59
N GLN A 25 18.87 -7.15 25.85
CA GLN A 25 17.90 -7.08 26.93
C GLN A 25 17.36 -5.64 27.03
N VAL A 26 16.06 -5.48 26.93
CA VAL A 26 15.40 -4.17 27.00
C VAL A 26 14.45 -4.10 28.18
N ASN A 27 14.44 -2.98 28.87
CA ASN A 27 13.53 -2.67 29.95
C ASN A 27 12.24 -2.06 29.36
N GLY A 28 11.28 -2.91 29.02
CA GLY A 28 10.02 -2.44 28.46
C GLY A 28 9.43 -3.37 27.38
N PRO A 29 8.38 -2.93 26.69
CA PRO A 29 7.78 -3.68 25.63
C PRO A 29 8.71 -3.80 24.42
N VAL A 30 8.85 -5.00 23.86
CA VAL A 30 9.72 -5.26 22.71
C VAL A 30 8.95 -5.16 21.37
N ASN A 31 7.65 -5.38 21.38
CA ASN A 31 6.82 -5.27 20.18
C ASN A 31 6.14 -3.90 20.12
N LEU A 32 6.92 -2.87 19.74
CA LEU A 32 6.41 -1.51 19.65
C LEU A 32 5.46 -1.29 18.46
N ALA A 33 5.49 -2.15 17.45
CA ALA A 33 4.60 -2.06 16.30
C ALA A 33 3.12 -2.15 16.70
N ARG A 34 2.79 -2.94 17.71
CA ARG A 34 1.43 -3.03 18.25
C ARG A 34 0.91 -1.74 18.89
N LEU A 35 1.79 -0.82 19.26
CA LEU A 35 1.37 0.47 19.81
C LEU A 35 0.77 1.39 18.73
N LEU A 36 1.13 1.20 17.46
CA LEU A 36 0.61 2.01 16.35
C LEU A 36 -0.91 1.90 16.22
N SER A 37 -1.46 0.68 16.34
CA SER A 37 -2.91 0.45 16.22
C SER A 37 -3.68 0.85 17.48
N ASN A 38 -3.05 0.69 18.66
CA ASN A 38 -3.73 0.88 19.95
C ASN A 38 -3.59 2.31 20.50
N PHE A 39 -2.69 3.11 19.95
CA PHE A 39 -2.39 4.45 20.48
C PHE A 39 -3.06 5.55 19.66
N ASN A 40 -4.33 5.82 19.97
CA ASN A 40 -5.07 6.90 19.30
C ASN A 40 -5.01 8.20 20.15
N ARG A 41 -4.04 9.06 19.86
CA ARG A 41 -3.89 10.39 20.47
C ARG A 41 -3.75 11.45 19.37
N PRO A 42 -4.86 12.06 18.90
CA PRO A 42 -4.84 13.02 17.79
C PRO A 42 -3.87 14.18 18.00
N LYS A 43 -3.71 14.65 19.24
CA LYS A 43 -2.80 15.76 19.59
C LYS A 43 -1.30 15.42 19.41
N LEU A 44 -0.96 14.13 19.32
CA LEU A 44 0.41 13.66 19.13
C LEU A 44 0.67 13.21 17.67
N ARG A 45 -0.29 13.42 16.79
CA ARG A 45 -0.14 13.11 15.36
C ARG A 45 0.22 14.35 14.59
N TYR A 46 1.03 14.18 13.56
CA TYR A 46 1.22 15.21 12.54
C TYR A 46 -0.11 15.48 11.83
N LYS A 47 -0.26 16.70 11.32
CA LYS A 47 -1.40 17.03 10.44
C LYS A 47 -1.36 16.08 9.22
N PRO A 48 -2.51 15.53 8.80
CA PRO A 48 -2.56 14.72 7.60
C PRO A 48 -2.02 15.50 6.39
N LEU A 49 -1.19 14.85 5.59
CA LEU A 49 -0.82 15.37 4.28
C LEU A 49 -2.06 15.28 3.38
N ILE A 50 -2.46 16.41 2.81
CA ILE A 50 -3.52 16.46 1.79
C ILE A 50 -2.83 16.60 0.45
N PRO A 51 -2.80 15.54 -0.38
CA PRO A 51 -2.16 15.58 -1.68
C PRO A 51 -2.83 16.60 -2.60
N ALA A 52 -2.03 17.38 -3.32
CA ALA A 52 -2.53 18.30 -4.31
C ALA A 52 -3.03 17.57 -5.56
N PHE A 53 -4.00 18.13 -6.28
CA PHE A 53 -4.32 17.63 -7.60
C PHE A 53 -3.20 18.06 -8.58
N PRO A 54 -2.73 17.18 -9.48
CA PRO A 54 -1.64 17.49 -10.40
C PRO A 54 -1.98 18.68 -11.32
N ASN A 55 -1.09 19.65 -11.41
CA ASN A 55 -1.29 20.85 -12.25
C ASN A 55 -1.28 20.54 -13.76
N THR A 56 -0.71 19.39 -14.15
CA THR A 56 -0.67 18.91 -15.53
C THR A 56 -2.00 18.36 -16.03
N LEU A 57 -2.93 18.11 -15.12
CA LEU A 57 -4.26 17.57 -15.42
C LEU A 57 -5.35 18.57 -15.07
N LYS A 58 -6.44 18.56 -15.83
CA LYS A 58 -7.65 19.32 -15.51
C LYS A 58 -8.68 18.39 -14.86
N LYS A 59 -9.33 18.85 -13.80
CA LYS A 59 -10.28 18.03 -13.02
C LYS A 59 -11.46 17.50 -13.82
N ASP A 60 -11.90 18.27 -14.81
CA ASP A 60 -13.12 17.98 -15.59
C ASP A 60 -12.79 17.44 -17.00
N GLU A 61 -11.55 17.01 -17.22
CA GLU A 61 -11.12 16.46 -18.49
C GLU A 61 -10.83 14.96 -18.37
N SER A 62 -11.13 14.22 -19.44
CA SER A 62 -10.76 12.81 -19.56
C SER A 62 -9.26 12.62 -19.40
N ILE A 63 -8.86 11.71 -18.50
CA ILE A 63 -7.45 11.37 -18.28
C ILE A 63 -6.88 10.71 -19.53
N ILE A 64 -7.65 9.85 -20.22
CA ILE A 64 -7.24 9.21 -21.48
C ILE A 64 -6.91 10.27 -22.54
N ASN A 65 -7.74 11.31 -22.67
CA ASN A 65 -7.47 12.39 -23.61
C ASN A 65 -6.24 13.23 -23.22
N SER A 66 -6.01 13.40 -21.93
CA SER A 66 -4.83 14.10 -21.43
C SER A 66 -3.54 13.35 -21.76
N ILE A 67 -3.47 12.03 -21.53
CA ILE A 67 -2.29 11.22 -21.81
C ILE A 67 -2.06 10.99 -23.31
N LYS A 68 -3.09 11.10 -24.16
CA LYS A 68 -2.93 11.08 -25.61
C LYS A 68 -2.16 12.32 -26.13
N ARG A 69 -2.19 13.42 -25.38
CA ARG A 69 -1.53 14.67 -25.78
C ARG A 69 -0.11 14.82 -25.22
N GLN A 70 0.11 14.32 -24.01
CA GLN A 70 1.38 14.45 -23.30
C GLN A 70 1.56 13.38 -22.23
N ASP A 71 2.79 13.08 -21.91
CA ASP A 71 3.11 12.23 -20.76
C ASP A 71 2.73 12.95 -19.46
N VAL A 72 2.21 12.19 -18.51
CA VAL A 72 1.81 12.69 -17.18
C VAL A 72 2.63 11.96 -16.12
N LEU A 73 3.46 12.71 -15.41
CA LEU A 73 4.19 12.23 -14.25
C LEU A 73 3.48 12.66 -12.97
N LEU A 74 3.28 11.72 -12.05
CA LEU A 74 2.68 11.98 -10.74
C LEU A 74 3.72 11.75 -9.63
N HIS A 75 3.81 12.69 -8.71
CA HIS A 75 4.76 12.64 -7.59
C HIS A 75 4.04 12.30 -6.28
N HIS A 76 3.84 11.03 -6.00
CA HIS A 76 3.25 10.58 -4.74
C HIS A 76 4.26 10.66 -3.59
N PRO A 77 3.82 10.95 -2.36
CA PRO A 77 2.44 11.19 -1.90
C PRO A 77 1.98 12.66 -2.01
N PHE A 78 2.78 13.55 -2.62
CA PHE A 78 2.49 15.00 -2.65
C PHE A 78 1.39 15.34 -3.67
N GLU A 79 1.31 14.59 -4.74
CA GLU A 79 0.20 14.64 -5.69
C GLU A 79 -0.77 13.47 -5.48
N SER A 80 -2.06 13.76 -5.74
CA SER A 80 -3.14 12.80 -5.52
C SER A 80 -3.04 11.58 -6.42
N PHE A 81 -3.40 10.42 -5.87
CA PHE A 81 -3.55 9.18 -6.63
C PHE A 81 -4.89 9.10 -7.39
N ALA A 82 -5.82 10.03 -7.12
CA ALA A 82 -7.13 10.04 -7.77
C ALA A 82 -7.10 9.99 -9.31
N PRO A 83 -6.17 10.66 -10.02
CA PRO A 83 -6.07 10.53 -11.47
C PRO A 83 -5.81 9.10 -11.97
N VAL A 84 -5.05 8.30 -11.21
CA VAL A 84 -4.80 6.89 -11.56
C VAL A 84 -6.11 6.09 -11.48
N ILE A 85 -6.89 6.29 -10.43
CA ILE A 85 -8.19 5.64 -10.28
C ILE A 85 -9.16 6.11 -11.38
N SER A 86 -9.17 7.41 -11.69
CA SER A 86 -9.99 7.96 -12.78
C SER A 86 -9.63 7.36 -14.13
N LEU A 87 -8.33 7.21 -14.43
CA LEU A 87 -7.86 6.53 -15.64
C LEU A 87 -8.40 5.10 -15.73
N LEU A 88 -8.30 4.34 -14.66
CA LEU A 88 -8.79 2.95 -14.64
C LEU A 88 -10.30 2.88 -14.81
N ARG A 89 -11.05 3.81 -14.20
CA ARG A 89 -12.52 3.90 -14.38
C ARG A 89 -12.90 4.28 -15.80
N GLU A 90 -12.23 5.28 -16.39
CA GLU A 90 -12.44 5.61 -17.80
C GLU A 90 -12.15 4.39 -18.69
N ALA A 91 -11.01 3.72 -18.46
CA ALA A 91 -10.63 2.53 -19.22
C ALA A 91 -11.62 1.37 -19.08
N ALA A 92 -12.26 1.23 -17.90
CA ALA A 92 -13.27 0.21 -17.69
C ALA A 92 -14.55 0.42 -18.56
N HIS A 93 -14.84 1.67 -18.93
CA HIS A 93 -16.05 2.04 -19.67
C HIS A 93 -15.80 2.40 -21.15
N ASP A 94 -14.57 2.86 -21.48
CA ASP A 94 -14.26 3.27 -22.86
C ASP A 94 -14.26 2.05 -23.80
N PRO A 95 -15.12 2.01 -24.82
CA PRO A 95 -15.17 0.89 -25.77
C PRO A 95 -13.89 0.73 -26.60
N GLN A 96 -13.04 1.75 -26.70
CA GLN A 96 -11.76 1.69 -27.39
C GLN A 96 -10.67 0.98 -26.55
N VAL A 97 -10.87 0.83 -25.25
CA VAL A 97 -9.96 0.09 -24.38
C VAL A 97 -10.33 -1.39 -24.43
N LEU A 98 -9.40 -2.21 -24.88
CA LEU A 98 -9.60 -3.65 -25.06
C LEU A 98 -9.18 -4.47 -23.83
N ALA A 99 -8.11 -4.05 -23.16
CA ALA A 99 -7.50 -4.80 -22.08
C ALA A 99 -6.93 -3.91 -20.97
N ASN A 100 -6.96 -4.41 -19.74
CA ASN A 100 -6.29 -3.85 -18.58
C ASN A 100 -5.31 -4.89 -18.02
N LYS A 101 -4.02 -4.54 -17.94
CA LYS A 101 -2.98 -5.38 -17.33
C LYS A 101 -2.35 -4.65 -16.17
N GLN A 102 -2.52 -5.18 -14.96
CA GLN A 102 -2.15 -4.51 -13.72
C GLN A 102 -1.37 -5.44 -12.80
N THR A 103 -0.23 -4.97 -12.29
CA THR A 103 0.47 -5.60 -11.17
C THR A 103 0.07 -4.91 -9.88
N LEU A 104 -0.38 -5.68 -8.89
CA LEU A 104 -0.80 -5.20 -7.59
C LEU A 104 0.15 -5.77 -6.54
N TYR A 105 0.95 -4.91 -5.93
CA TYR A 105 1.89 -5.30 -4.88
C TYR A 105 1.26 -5.15 -3.49
N ARG A 106 0.54 -4.04 -3.27
CA ARG A 106 -0.18 -3.73 -2.02
C ARG A 106 -1.60 -3.29 -2.34
N SER A 107 -2.51 -4.20 -2.20
CA SER A 107 -3.93 -3.93 -2.31
C SER A 107 -4.60 -4.39 -1.03
N GLY A 108 -5.09 -3.48 -0.22
CA GLY A 108 -5.91 -3.84 0.94
C GLY A 108 -7.24 -4.47 0.50
N PRO A 109 -8.00 -5.07 1.45
CA PRO A 109 -9.27 -5.76 1.16
C PRO A 109 -10.30 -4.87 0.46
N ASP A 110 -10.27 -3.56 0.70
CA ASP A 110 -11.19 -2.57 0.11
C ASP A 110 -10.55 -1.77 -1.04
N SER A 111 -9.61 -2.37 -1.76
CA SER A 111 -8.89 -1.67 -2.84
C SER A 111 -9.83 -1.22 -3.96
N GLU A 112 -9.92 0.09 -4.15
CA GLU A 112 -10.68 0.70 -5.24
C GLU A 112 -10.18 0.24 -6.63
N ILE A 113 -8.87 -0.03 -6.77
CA ILE A 113 -8.29 -0.59 -8.00
C ILE A 113 -8.90 -1.95 -8.31
N VAL A 114 -8.99 -2.84 -7.31
CA VAL A 114 -9.56 -4.18 -7.50
C VAL A 114 -11.02 -4.09 -7.93
N GLN A 115 -11.80 -3.19 -7.32
CA GLN A 115 -13.19 -2.98 -7.69
C GLN A 115 -13.33 -2.52 -9.13
N VAL A 116 -12.52 -1.56 -9.58
CA VAL A 116 -12.55 -1.04 -10.95
C VAL A 116 -12.09 -2.09 -11.97
N LEU A 117 -11.09 -2.92 -11.64
CA LEU A 117 -10.66 -4.01 -12.52
C LEU A 117 -11.76 -5.08 -12.67
N ALA A 118 -12.47 -5.39 -11.57
CA ALA A 118 -13.63 -6.29 -11.63
C ALA A 118 -14.76 -5.70 -12.48
N GLU A 119 -14.98 -4.39 -12.40
CA GLU A 119 -15.95 -3.68 -13.26
C GLU A 119 -15.54 -3.73 -14.73
N ALA A 120 -14.26 -3.49 -15.05
CA ALA A 120 -13.74 -3.61 -16.41
C ALA A 120 -14.00 -5.01 -17.00
N ALA A 121 -13.75 -6.06 -16.20
CA ALA A 121 -14.03 -7.43 -16.63
C ALA A 121 -15.53 -7.68 -16.90
N ARG A 122 -16.42 -7.15 -16.05
CA ARG A 122 -17.87 -7.23 -16.26
C ARG A 122 -18.31 -6.48 -17.52
N ASN A 123 -17.62 -5.41 -17.89
CA ASN A 123 -17.85 -4.64 -19.11
C ASN A 123 -17.21 -5.29 -20.35
N GLY A 124 -16.73 -6.54 -20.24
CA GLY A 124 -16.20 -7.30 -21.36
C GLY A 124 -14.75 -6.99 -21.73
N LYS A 125 -14.00 -6.29 -20.88
CA LYS A 125 -12.57 -6.04 -21.11
C LYS A 125 -11.75 -7.27 -20.74
N GLU A 126 -10.63 -7.51 -21.44
CA GLU A 126 -9.62 -8.46 -21.00
C GLU A 126 -8.88 -7.88 -19.80
N VAL A 127 -8.97 -8.52 -18.63
CA VAL A 127 -8.31 -8.06 -17.42
C VAL A 127 -7.31 -9.11 -16.94
N THR A 128 -6.03 -8.69 -16.82
CA THR A 128 -4.98 -9.50 -16.21
C THR A 128 -4.44 -8.78 -14.97
N ALA A 129 -4.67 -9.34 -13.79
CA ALA A 129 -4.11 -8.84 -12.54
C ALA A 129 -3.07 -9.82 -12.00
N VAL A 130 -1.85 -9.33 -11.76
CA VAL A 130 -0.78 -10.08 -11.10
C VAL A 130 -0.71 -9.61 -9.66
N ILE A 131 -0.93 -10.52 -8.71
CA ILE A 131 -1.03 -10.22 -7.28
C ILE A 131 0.01 -11.04 -6.53
N GLU A 132 0.75 -10.41 -5.61
CA GLU A 132 1.66 -11.10 -4.72
C GLU A 132 0.86 -11.77 -3.59
N LEU A 133 1.02 -13.10 -3.44
CA LEU A 133 0.27 -13.88 -2.45
C LEU A 133 0.84 -13.77 -1.03
N ARG A 134 2.12 -13.47 -0.89
CA ARG A 134 2.76 -13.29 0.41
C ARG A 134 3.08 -11.82 0.62
N ALA A 135 2.14 -11.16 1.19
CA ALA A 135 2.31 -9.80 1.66
C ALA A 135 3.24 -9.76 2.89
N ARG A 136 3.97 -8.66 3.02
CA ARG A 136 4.70 -8.31 4.23
C ARG A 136 3.81 -7.41 5.07
N PHE A 137 3.71 -7.65 6.37
CA PHE A 137 2.96 -6.85 7.34
C PHE A 137 1.44 -7.09 7.31
N ASP A 138 0.64 -6.14 6.87
CA ASP A 138 -0.83 -6.04 6.98
C ASP A 138 -1.57 -6.12 5.65
N GLU A 139 -0.97 -6.75 4.67
CA GLU A 139 -1.52 -6.86 3.31
C GLU A 139 -2.28 -8.19 3.12
N GLU A 140 -3.16 -8.53 4.08
CA GLU A 140 -4.00 -9.74 4.01
C GLU A 140 -5.23 -9.55 3.11
#